data_415e86691f0187fc04ff7ead12ffb585
#
_entry.id   415e86691f0187fc04ff7ead12ffb585
#
_cell.length_a   1.000
_cell.length_b   1.000
_cell.length_c   1.000
_cell.angle_alpha   90.00
_cell.angle_beta   90.00
_cell.angle_gamma   90.00
#
_symmetry.space_group_name_H-M   'P 1'
#
loop_
_entity.id
_entity.type
_entity.pdbx_description
1 polymer ?
#
loop_
_entity_poly.entity_id
_entity_poly.type
_entity_poly.pdbx_seq_one_letter_code
_entity_poly.pdbx_strand_id
1 'polypeptide(L)'
;AMQYKKFGKFDFKKIHPAGNLGAQLKTVEDIMLTGNKIPFVNENLRMKEALKILTKKKLGILVVQNKNQNTIGVITDGQIRRFNKNKSSLHLMTTKQIMTKNPIGINKNALAAKALALMNNKKITSLCIYDKKKFKTIGILHIHNILQSNIT
;
A
#
# COMPACT_ATOMS: atom_id res chain seq x y z
N ALA A 1 12.99 -1.35 -19.88
CA ALA A 1 12.48 -2.32 -18.92
C ALA A 1 13.32 -2.35 -17.68
N MET A 2 14.24 -1.53 -17.64
CA MET A 2 15.23 -1.57 -16.58
C MET A 2 14.71 -1.01 -15.30
N GLN A 3 13.68 -0.23 -15.35
CA GLN A 3 13.02 0.27 -14.17
C GLN A 3 12.48 -0.85 -13.30
N TYR A 4 12.34 -2.05 -13.83
CA TYR A 4 11.87 -3.19 -13.07
C TYR A 4 12.93 -3.82 -12.19
N LYS A 5 14.17 -3.42 -12.36
CA LYS A 5 15.26 -3.98 -11.56
C LYS A 5 15.08 -3.78 -10.07
N LYS A 6 14.36 -2.74 -9.69
CA LYS A 6 14.10 -2.43 -8.30
C LYS A 6 13.43 -3.59 -7.60
N PHE A 7 12.53 -4.24 -8.29
CA PHE A 7 11.82 -5.40 -7.75
C PHE A 7 12.53 -6.69 -8.09
N GLY A 8 13.52 -6.63 -8.95
CA GLY A 8 14.38 -7.76 -9.27
C GLY A 8 13.69 -8.96 -9.87
N LYS A 9 12.48 -9.16 -9.51
CA LYS A 9 11.70 -10.33 -9.89
C LYS A 9 10.49 -9.99 -10.72
N PHE A 10 10.22 -8.72 -10.85
CA PHE A 10 9.08 -8.27 -11.62
C PHE A 10 9.50 -7.92 -13.02
N ASP A 11 8.97 -8.66 -13.94
CA ASP A 11 9.21 -8.43 -15.34
C ASP A 11 7.91 -8.73 -16.05
N PHE A 12 7.36 -7.76 -16.74
CA PHE A 12 6.13 -7.96 -17.48
C PHE A 12 6.25 -9.05 -18.53
N LYS A 13 7.45 -9.39 -18.93
CA LYS A 13 7.65 -10.53 -19.83
C LYS A 13 7.20 -11.85 -19.23
N LYS A 14 7.10 -11.93 -17.91
CA LYS A 14 6.64 -13.13 -17.23
C LYS A 14 5.12 -13.26 -17.20
N ILE A 15 4.42 -12.23 -17.60
CA ILE A 15 2.97 -12.29 -17.72
C ILE A 15 2.65 -13.00 -19.02
N HIS A 16 1.90 -14.10 -18.91
CA HIS A 16 1.60 -14.95 -20.06
C HIS A 16 0.21 -14.65 -20.60
N PRO A 17 0.08 -13.92 -21.71
CA PRO A 17 -1.23 -13.55 -22.23
C PRO A 17 -2.13 -14.75 -22.48
N ALA A 18 -1.60 -15.76 -23.12
CA ALA A 18 -2.41 -16.92 -23.50
C ALA A 18 -2.78 -17.78 -22.29
N GLY A 19 -1.81 -18.07 -21.42
CA GLY A 19 -2.03 -18.94 -20.28
C GLY A 19 -2.76 -18.28 -19.11
N ASN A 20 -2.69 -16.95 -19.02
CA ASN A 20 -3.21 -16.22 -17.87
C ASN A 20 -4.16 -15.11 -18.25
N LEU A 21 -4.92 -15.30 -19.33
CA LEU A 21 -5.81 -14.26 -19.80
C LEU A 21 -6.78 -13.81 -18.71
N GLY A 22 -7.41 -14.76 -18.02
CA GLY A 22 -8.33 -14.44 -16.94
C GLY A 22 -7.67 -13.68 -15.82
N ALA A 23 -6.45 -14.10 -15.42
CA ALA A 23 -5.71 -13.43 -14.37
C ALA A 23 -5.32 -12.01 -14.79
N GLN A 24 -4.93 -11.83 -16.06
CA GLN A 24 -4.57 -10.53 -16.56
C GLN A 24 -5.74 -9.54 -16.59
N LEU A 25 -6.96 -10.05 -16.63
CA LEU A 25 -8.16 -9.23 -16.61
C LEU A 25 -8.67 -8.97 -15.21
N LYS A 26 -8.03 -9.52 -14.17
CA LYS A 26 -8.43 -9.25 -12.80
C LYS A 26 -8.29 -7.77 -12.49
N THR A 27 -9.29 -7.25 -11.79
CA THR A 27 -9.24 -5.88 -11.29
C THR A 27 -8.60 -5.84 -9.92
N VAL A 28 -8.24 -4.65 -9.51
CA VAL A 28 -7.72 -4.43 -8.17
C VAL A 28 -8.71 -4.91 -7.11
N GLU A 29 -10.00 -4.67 -7.34
CA GLU A 29 -11.05 -5.11 -6.41
C GLU A 29 -11.03 -6.61 -6.19
N ASP A 30 -10.71 -7.38 -7.23
CA ASP A 30 -10.69 -8.85 -7.15
C ASP A 30 -9.63 -9.39 -6.19
N ILE A 31 -8.57 -8.63 -5.92
CA ILE A 31 -7.42 -9.12 -5.17
C ILE A 31 -7.04 -8.27 -3.96
N MET A 32 -7.63 -7.11 -3.80
CA MET A 32 -7.29 -6.22 -2.67
C MET A 32 -7.72 -6.81 -1.34
N LEU A 33 -7.05 -6.39 -0.28
CA LEU A 33 -7.44 -6.69 1.09
C LEU A 33 -8.43 -5.65 1.57
N THR A 34 -9.41 -6.07 2.36
CA THR A 34 -10.50 -5.20 2.82
C THR A 34 -10.75 -5.34 4.31
N GLY A 35 -11.63 -4.51 4.83
CA GLY A 35 -12.09 -4.58 6.20
C GLY A 35 -10.95 -4.40 7.21
N ASN A 36 -10.91 -5.29 8.19
CA ASN A 36 -9.92 -5.19 9.26
C ASN A 36 -8.51 -5.56 8.82
N LYS A 37 -8.33 -6.01 7.59
CA LYS A 37 -6.99 -6.25 7.04
C LYS A 37 -6.33 -4.95 6.60
N ILE A 38 -7.10 -3.87 6.43
CA ILE A 38 -6.52 -2.57 6.10
C ILE A 38 -5.90 -1.99 7.38
N PRO A 39 -4.62 -1.61 7.34
CA PRO A 39 -3.92 -1.13 8.53
C PRO A 39 -4.23 0.34 8.83
N PHE A 40 -5.48 0.63 9.14
CA PHE A 40 -5.89 1.98 9.50
C PHE A 40 -5.40 2.38 10.88
N VAL A 41 -4.95 3.62 11.00
CA VAL A 41 -4.61 4.23 12.28
C VAL A 41 -5.16 5.65 12.30
N ASN A 42 -5.54 6.12 13.49
CA ASN A 42 -6.01 7.50 13.66
C ASN A 42 -4.82 8.46 13.64
N GLU A 43 -5.05 9.66 13.14
CA GLU A 43 -4.01 10.69 13.01
C GLU A 43 -3.39 11.11 14.35
N ASN A 44 -4.11 10.92 15.44
CA ASN A 44 -3.65 11.29 16.77
C ASN A 44 -3.02 10.12 17.54
N LEU A 45 -2.97 8.94 16.95
CA LEU A 45 -2.37 7.79 17.59
C LEU A 45 -0.87 8.01 17.73
N ARG A 46 -0.31 7.68 18.91
CA ARG A 46 1.14 7.76 19.11
C ARG A 46 1.85 6.69 18.32
N MET A 47 3.03 7.02 17.83
CA MET A 47 3.81 6.09 17.02
C MET A 47 4.16 4.82 17.78
N LYS A 48 4.31 4.89 19.11
CA LYS A 48 4.53 3.70 19.91
C LYS A 48 3.46 2.63 19.64
N GLU A 49 2.20 3.05 19.63
CA GLU A 49 1.10 2.11 19.38
C GLU A 49 0.95 1.78 17.90
N ALA A 50 1.19 2.77 17.04
CA ALA A 50 1.11 2.57 15.60
C ALA A 50 2.11 1.53 15.11
N LEU A 51 3.31 1.50 15.67
CA LEU A 51 4.34 0.52 15.31
C LEU A 51 3.91 -0.90 15.63
N LYS A 52 3.14 -1.08 16.69
CA LYS A 52 2.59 -2.40 17.03
C LYS A 52 1.62 -2.87 15.94
N ILE A 53 0.80 -1.96 15.43
CA ILE A 53 -0.14 -2.27 14.36
C ILE A 53 0.61 -2.58 13.07
N LEU A 54 1.65 -1.80 12.76
CA LEU A 54 2.49 -2.03 11.60
C LEU A 54 3.07 -3.45 11.62
N THR A 55 3.60 -3.86 12.76
CA THR A 55 4.16 -5.20 12.93
C THR A 55 3.07 -6.28 12.80
N LYS A 56 1.93 -6.05 13.43
CA LYS A 56 0.84 -7.03 13.43
C LYS A 56 0.25 -7.26 12.06
N LYS A 57 0.03 -6.19 11.29
CA LYS A 57 -0.62 -6.30 9.98
C LYS A 57 0.31 -6.81 8.89
N LYS A 58 1.62 -6.68 9.06
CA LYS A 58 2.63 -7.28 8.17
C LYS A 58 2.58 -6.81 6.72
N LEU A 59 2.04 -5.64 6.46
CA LEU A 59 1.98 -5.08 5.11
C LEU A 59 3.02 -4.00 4.86
N GLY A 60 3.79 -3.63 5.89
CA GLY A 60 4.81 -2.61 5.75
C GLY A 60 4.28 -1.20 5.55
N ILE A 61 3.00 -0.99 5.80
CA ILE A 61 2.34 0.30 5.62
C ILE A 61 1.25 0.49 6.66
N LEU A 62 1.03 1.75 7.04
CA LEU A 62 -0.13 2.18 7.83
C LEU A 62 -0.88 3.24 7.04
N VAL A 63 -2.19 3.21 7.12
CA VAL A 63 -3.07 4.17 6.45
C VAL A 63 -3.64 5.10 7.52
N VAL A 64 -3.27 6.37 7.45
CA VAL A 64 -3.65 7.34 8.47
C VAL A 64 -4.96 8.00 8.11
N GLN A 65 -5.90 7.97 9.05
CA GLN A 65 -7.23 8.57 8.89
C GLN A 65 -7.45 9.70 9.87
N ASN A 66 -8.25 10.67 9.45
CA ASN A 66 -8.75 11.70 10.37
C ASN A 66 -10.03 11.21 11.06
N LYS A 67 -10.65 12.08 11.88
CA LYS A 67 -11.85 11.72 12.63
C LYS A 67 -13.04 11.38 11.74
N ASN A 68 -13.05 11.86 10.51
CA ASN A 68 -14.12 11.56 9.55
C ASN A 68 -13.81 10.32 8.73
N GLN A 69 -12.77 9.58 9.11
CA GLN A 69 -12.32 8.38 8.43
C GLN A 69 -11.86 8.63 7.00
N ASN A 70 -11.40 9.84 6.72
CA ASN A 70 -10.75 10.14 5.45
C ASN A 70 -9.28 9.80 5.55
N THR A 71 -8.75 9.21 4.48
CA THR A 71 -7.33 8.92 4.38
C THR A 71 -6.57 10.22 4.14
N ILE A 72 -5.65 10.53 5.03
CA ILE A 72 -4.88 11.77 4.95
C ILE A 72 -3.39 11.53 4.72
N GLY A 73 -2.92 10.29 4.87
CA GLY A 73 -1.52 9.98 4.65
C GLY A 73 -1.24 8.51 4.86
N VAL A 74 0.01 8.14 4.65
CA VAL A 74 0.49 6.79 4.89
C VAL A 74 1.84 6.85 5.60
N ILE A 75 2.16 5.77 6.31
CA ILE A 75 3.47 5.59 6.95
C ILE A 75 3.98 4.24 6.50
N THR A 76 5.20 4.20 5.98
CA THR A 76 5.79 2.95 5.50
C THR A 76 6.95 2.51 6.37
N ASP A 77 7.24 1.21 6.33
CA ASP A 77 8.43 0.63 6.97
C ASP A 77 9.70 1.40 6.62
N GLY A 78 9.84 1.75 5.34
CA GLY A 78 11.01 2.45 4.87
C GLY A 78 11.19 3.81 5.54
N GLN A 79 10.09 4.53 5.75
CA GLN A 79 10.15 5.80 6.45
C GLN A 79 10.65 5.62 7.88
N ILE A 80 10.15 4.59 8.55
CA ILE A 80 10.55 4.33 9.93
C ILE A 80 12.03 3.99 10.01
N ARG A 81 12.51 3.16 9.09
CA ARG A 81 13.93 2.80 9.07
C ARG A 81 14.83 3.99 8.80
N ARG A 82 14.34 4.96 8.01
CA ARG A 82 15.10 6.16 7.70
C ARG A 82 14.99 7.26 8.75
N PHE A 83 14.22 7.03 9.80
CA PHE A 83 14.04 8.01 10.86
C PHE A 83 15.32 8.10 11.69
N ASN A 84 15.99 9.26 11.66
CA ASN A 84 17.30 9.43 12.27
C ASN A 84 17.29 9.82 13.74
N LYS A 85 16.12 10.11 14.28
CA LYS A 85 16.00 10.47 15.70
C LYS A 85 15.86 9.20 16.53
N ASN A 86 16.11 9.32 17.83
CA ASN A 86 16.02 8.14 18.68
C ASN A 86 14.58 7.62 18.78
N LYS A 87 14.45 6.36 19.20
CA LYS A 87 13.15 5.70 19.28
C LYS A 87 12.21 6.36 20.27
N SER A 88 12.75 6.89 21.38
CA SER A 88 11.90 7.56 22.37
C SER A 88 11.22 8.77 21.75
N SER A 89 11.95 9.52 20.94
CA SER A 89 11.39 10.66 20.25
C SER A 89 10.29 10.24 19.27
N LEU A 90 10.58 9.19 18.48
CA LEU A 90 9.60 8.67 17.54
C LEU A 90 8.34 8.19 18.26
N HIS A 91 8.48 7.44 19.34
CA HIS A 91 7.35 6.88 20.07
C HIS A 91 6.36 7.93 20.57
N LEU A 92 6.84 9.13 20.88
CA LEU A 92 6.00 10.19 21.41
C LEU A 92 5.29 11.01 20.32
N MET A 93 5.72 10.86 19.09
CA MET A 93 5.11 11.57 17.97
C MET A 93 3.79 10.91 17.58
N THR A 94 2.91 11.68 16.95
CA THR A 94 1.66 11.16 16.41
C THR A 94 1.86 10.68 14.98
N THR A 95 0.96 9.84 14.51
CA THR A 95 0.99 9.38 13.13
C THR A 95 0.91 10.55 12.16
N LYS A 96 0.12 11.57 12.48
CA LYS A 96 0.00 12.76 11.65
C LYS A 96 1.35 13.47 11.46
N GLN A 97 2.18 13.48 12.49
CA GLN A 97 3.48 14.14 12.42
C GLN A 97 4.48 13.39 11.55
N ILE A 98 4.30 12.09 11.39
CA ILE A 98 5.24 11.23 10.65
C ILE A 98 4.78 10.95 9.22
N MET A 99 3.48 10.88 8.99
CA MET A 99 2.92 10.42 7.73
C MET A 99 3.40 11.22 6.52
N THR A 100 3.43 10.55 5.37
CA THR A 100 3.53 11.20 4.07
C THR A 100 2.11 11.53 3.63
N LYS A 101 1.88 12.78 3.30
CA LYS A 101 0.57 13.25 2.83
C LYS A 101 0.31 12.81 1.39
N ASN A 102 -0.96 12.81 1.01
CA ASN A 102 -1.39 12.51 -0.36
C ASN A 102 -0.90 11.15 -0.82
N PRO A 103 -1.34 10.09 -0.15
CA PRO A 103 -0.91 8.75 -0.51
C PRO A 103 -1.34 8.40 -1.93
N ILE A 104 -0.51 7.61 -2.59
CA ILE A 104 -0.80 7.18 -3.95
C ILE A 104 -1.89 6.12 -3.89
N GLY A 105 -2.94 6.32 -4.66
CA GLY A 105 -4.06 5.40 -4.71
C GLY A 105 -4.42 5.05 -6.13
N ILE A 106 -5.30 4.07 -6.26
CA ILE A 106 -5.81 3.64 -7.56
C ILE A 106 -7.28 3.24 -7.38
N ASN A 107 -8.06 3.39 -8.45
CA ASN A 107 -9.47 3.02 -8.43
C ASN A 107 -9.62 1.50 -8.40
N LYS A 108 -10.64 1.02 -7.70
CA LYS A 108 -10.89 -0.41 -7.56
C LYS A 108 -11.13 -1.11 -8.89
N ASN A 109 -11.59 -0.39 -9.91
CA ASN A 109 -11.88 -0.96 -11.21
C ASN A 109 -10.68 -1.05 -12.13
N ALA A 110 -9.53 -0.55 -11.70
CA ALA A 110 -8.30 -0.65 -12.49
C ALA A 110 -7.86 -2.10 -12.57
N LEU A 111 -7.19 -2.45 -13.66
CA LEU A 111 -6.61 -3.78 -13.79
C LEU A 111 -5.43 -3.94 -12.83
N ALA A 112 -5.27 -5.15 -12.32
CA ALA A 112 -4.16 -5.47 -11.43
C ALA A 112 -2.81 -5.22 -12.10
N ALA A 113 -2.70 -5.47 -13.39
CA ALA A 113 -1.49 -5.20 -14.15
C ALA A 113 -1.15 -3.70 -14.16
N LYS A 114 -2.18 -2.85 -14.22
CA LYS A 114 -1.97 -1.40 -14.13
C LYS A 114 -1.48 -0.99 -12.76
N ALA A 115 -2.01 -1.61 -11.71
CA ALA A 115 -1.55 -1.36 -10.36
C ALA A 115 -0.09 -1.75 -10.19
N LEU A 116 0.30 -2.88 -10.74
CA LEU A 116 1.69 -3.33 -10.70
C LEU A 116 2.61 -2.34 -11.40
N ALA A 117 2.20 -1.86 -12.58
CA ALA A 117 2.98 -0.86 -13.31
C ALA A 117 3.12 0.43 -12.50
N LEU A 118 2.06 0.86 -11.83
CA LEU A 118 2.09 2.06 -11.01
C LEU A 118 3.05 1.88 -9.82
N MET A 119 2.98 0.74 -9.15
CA MET A 119 3.90 0.44 -8.04
C MET A 119 5.35 0.48 -8.51
N ASN A 120 5.62 -0.12 -9.67
CA ASN A 120 6.97 -0.14 -10.22
C ASN A 120 7.44 1.27 -10.58
N ASN A 121 6.58 2.04 -11.22
CA ASN A 121 6.91 3.40 -11.63
C ASN A 121 7.19 4.30 -10.42
N LYS A 122 6.38 4.18 -9.39
CA LYS A 122 6.52 5.01 -8.18
C LYS A 122 7.45 4.41 -7.14
N LYS A 123 7.94 3.20 -7.38
CA LYS A 123 8.87 2.50 -6.48
C LYS A 123 8.25 2.28 -5.09
N ILE A 124 7.00 1.88 -5.08
CA ILE A 124 6.26 1.58 -3.87
C ILE A 124 5.71 0.16 -3.97
N THR A 125 5.38 -0.42 -2.82
CA THR A 125 4.92 -1.81 -2.74
C THR A 125 3.47 -1.95 -2.29
N SER A 126 2.79 -0.85 -2.05
CA SER A 126 1.39 -0.86 -1.63
C SER A 126 0.66 0.34 -2.19
N LEU A 127 -0.64 0.15 -2.43
CA LEU A 127 -1.53 1.21 -2.91
C LEU A 127 -2.79 1.22 -2.07
N CYS A 128 -3.28 2.42 -1.80
CA CYS A 128 -4.61 2.60 -1.24
C CYS A 128 -5.63 2.51 -2.37
N ILE A 129 -6.70 1.77 -2.14
CA ILE A 129 -7.72 1.55 -3.16
C ILE A 129 -8.96 2.35 -2.79
N TYR A 130 -9.52 3.03 -3.78
CA TYR A 130 -10.74 3.82 -3.59
C TYR A 130 -11.77 3.48 -4.67
N ASP A 131 -13.00 3.87 -4.41
CA ASP A 131 -14.08 3.74 -5.38
C ASP A 131 -14.34 5.09 -6.03
N LYS A 132 -15.23 5.89 -5.46
CA LYS A 132 -15.60 7.18 -6.03
C LYS A 132 -14.78 8.34 -5.46
N LYS A 133 -14.41 8.25 -4.20
CA LYS A 133 -13.69 9.31 -3.48
C LYS A 133 -12.29 8.86 -3.15
N LYS A 134 -11.30 9.58 -3.67
CA LYS A 134 -9.89 9.20 -3.50
C LYS A 134 -9.45 9.11 -2.05
N PHE A 135 -10.03 9.91 -1.17
CA PHE A 135 -9.65 9.90 0.23
C PHE A 135 -10.46 8.91 1.07
N LYS A 136 -11.32 8.11 0.45
CA LYS A 136 -12.03 7.02 1.13
C LYS A 136 -11.42 5.70 0.72
N THR A 137 -10.49 5.23 1.51
CA THR A 137 -9.81 3.97 1.24
C THR A 137 -10.73 2.81 1.57
N ILE A 138 -11.00 1.98 0.58
CA ILE A 138 -11.85 0.80 0.73
C ILE A 138 -11.06 -0.50 0.69
N GLY A 139 -9.79 -0.42 0.34
CA GLY A 139 -8.93 -1.60 0.28
C GLY A 139 -7.48 -1.20 0.28
N ILE A 140 -6.62 -2.18 0.46
CA ILE A 140 -5.18 -2.04 0.35
C ILE A 140 -4.66 -3.14 -0.56
N LEU A 141 -3.78 -2.79 -1.46
CA LEU A 141 -3.18 -3.76 -2.37
C LEU A 141 -1.69 -3.76 -2.15
N HIS A 142 -1.17 -4.88 -1.66
CA HIS A 142 0.26 -5.09 -1.53
C HIS A 142 0.75 -5.85 -2.76
N ILE A 143 2.00 -5.61 -3.13
CA ILE A 143 2.59 -6.26 -4.30
C ILE A 143 2.48 -7.79 -4.23
N HIS A 144 2.59 -8.36 -3.02
CA HIS A 144 2.44 -9.80 -2.83
C HIS A 144 1.04 -10.31 -3.20
N ASN A 145 0.02 -9.48 -3.04
CA ASN A 145 -1.33 -9.86 -3.43
C ASN A 145 -1.41 -10.08 -4.95
N ILE A 146 -0.72 -9.25 -5.70
CA ILE A 146 -0.68 -9.39 -7.16
C ILE A 146 0.06 -10.66 -7.55
N LEU A 147 1.19 -10.92 -6.92
CA LEU A 147 1.97 -12.11 -7.20
C LEU A 147 1.19 -13.40 -6.91
N GLN A 148 0.46 -13.40 -5.81
CA GLN A 148 -0.32 -14.56 -5.40
C GLN A 148 -1.54 -14.79 -6.28
N SER A 149 -1.93 -13.80 -7.07
CA SER A 149 -3.10 -13.91 -7.93
C SER A 149 -2.80 -14.55 -9.28
N ASN A 150 -1.59 -15.03 -9.48
CA ASN A 150 -1.18 -15.70 -10.71
C ASN A 150 -1.21 -14.81 -11.95
N ILE A 151 -0.89 -13.54 -11.78
CA ILE A 151 -0.78 -12.63 -12.90
C ILE A 151 0.49 -12.88 -13.70
N THR A 152 1.51 -13.38 -13.03
CA THR A 152 2.78 -13.69 -13.68
C THR A 152 2.89 -15.15 -14.10
#